data_39771915614779464273ef5879347ef3
#
_entry.id   39771915614779464273ef5879347ef3
#
_cell.length_a   1.000
_cell.length_b   1.000
_cell.length_c   1.000
_cell.angle_alpha   90.00
_cell.angle_beta   90.00
_cell.angle_gamma   90.00
#
_symmetry.space_group_name_H-M   'P 1'
#
loop_
_entity.id
_entity.type
_entity.pdbx_description
1 polymer ?
#
loop_
_entity_poly.entity_id
_entity_poly.type
_entity_poly.pdbx_seq_one_letter_code
_entity_poly.pdbx_strand_id
1 'polypeptide(L)'
;MTAFDTCCKRAQEIQDVDNFKDWVRDSVRKVFPHEAMVCGYGRKYGFGVTTDFILTVDFPTEYLDSIRNQAGMVDSPVLSHWYQNKKPIFYDPLLNENPFSNQWRENFEAHGLKNLAADGFVDQLNCICTYFSFHQLPCVNSLKIMKTFGYLIPLMHDIYTRVIHRYMQNIDPIDRNFYFSMREIEIIKYVSFGKSNYDIACLLGLAESTVKNRISRILDKTGCNNRAGLASFLHLNKDNFRQNNLTNDFIFTPLIL
;
A
#
# COMPACT_ATOMS: atom_id res chain seq x y z
N MET A 1 -10.82 -27.85 -17.45
CA MET A 1 -10.79 -26.77 -16.44
C MET A 1 -9.53 -25.98 -16.70
N THR A 2 -9.61 -24.70 -16.98
CA THR A 2 -8.46 -23.85 -17.27
C THR A 2 -7.68 -23.53 -15.98
N ALA A 3 -6.45 -23.02 -16.11
CA ALA A 3 -5.68 -22.54 -14.93
C ALA A 3 -6.45 -21.42 -14.20
N PHE A 4 -7.17 -20.59 -14.92
CA PHE A 4 -7.99 -19.51 -14.36
C PHE A 4 -9.21 -20.05 -13.61
N ASP A 5 -9.91 -21.06 -14.14
CA ASP A 5 -11.05 -21.68 -13.43
C ASP A 5 -10.61 -22.27 -12.08
N THR A 6 -9.44 -22.91 -12.07
CA THR A 6 -8.84 -23.45 -10.83
C THR A 6 -8.48 -22.33 -9.85
N CYS A 7 -7.91 -21.24 -10.36
CA CYS A 7 -7.55 -20.06 -9.59
C CYS A 7 -8.79 -19.44 -8.93
N CYS A 8 -9.88 -19.25 -9.69
CA CYS A 8 -11.15 -18.73 -9.18
C CYS A 8 -11.78 -19.64 -8.11
N LYS A 9 -11.73 -20.96 -8.30
CA LYS A 9 -12.29 -21.91 -7.33
C LYS A 9 -11.54 -21.84 -6.00
N ARG A 10 -10.20 -21.88 -6.02
CA ARG A 10 -9.38 -21.75 -4.81
C ARG A 10 -9.52 -20.38 -4.13
N ALA A 11 -9.80 -19.34 -4.90
CA ALA A 11 -10.01 -17.99 -4.38
C ALA A 11 -11.16 -17.88 -3.37
N GLN A 12 -12.16 -18.77 -3.45
CA GLN A 12 -13.30 -18.79 -2.53
C GLN A 12 -12.92 -19.29 -1.11
N GLU A 13 -11.84 -20.06 -1.00
CA GLU A 13 -11.37 -20.67 0.23
C GLU A 13 -10.44 -19.76 1.06
N ILE A 14 -10.02 -18.62 0.50
CA ILE A 14 -9.07 -17.70 1.11
C ILE A 14 -9.72 -16.95 2.28
N GLN A 15 -9.14 -17.11 3.47
CA GLN A 15 -9.65 -16.54 4.71
C GLN A 15 -8.73 -15.47 5.31
N ASP A 16 -7.43 -15.62 5.14
CA ASP A 16 -6.38 -14.84 5.79
C ASP A 16 -5.22 -14.52 4.82
N VAL A 17 -4.19 -13.87 5.35
CA VAL A 17 -3.01 -13.42 4.62
C VAL A 17 -2.16 -14.58 4.11
N ASP A 18 -1.98 -15.62 4.91
CA ASP A 18 -1.16 -16.77 4.54
C ASP A 18 -1.82 -17.56 3.41
N ASN A 19 -3.14 -17.80 3.52
CA ASN A 19 -3.92 -18.41 2.45
C ASN A 19 -3.86 -17.57 1.16
N PHE A 20 -3.84 -16.24 1.27
CA PHE A 20 -3.69 -15.36 0.10
C PHE A 20 -2.31 -15.50 -0.53
N LYS A 21 -1.23 -15.50 0.26
CA LYS A 21 0.15 -15.68 -0.24
C LYS A 21 0.29 -17.04 -0.94
N ASP A 22 -0.22 -18.12 -0.35
CA ASP A 22 -0.18 -19.45 -0.94
C ASP A 22 -1.02 -19.57 -2.21
N TRP A 23 -2.18 -18.92 -2.24
CA TRP A 23 -2.99 -18.84 -3.45
C TRP A 23 -2.24 -18.10 -4.59
N VAL A 24 -1.53 -17.03 -4.28
CA VAL A 24 -0.70 -16.32 -5.26
C VAL A 24 0.39 -17.25 -5.81
N ARG A 25 1.13 -17.96 -4.94
CA ARG A 25 2.20 -18.89 -5.33
C ARG A 25 1.68 -20.04 -6.17
N ASP A 26 0.59 -20.68 -5.73
CA ASP A 26 0.11 -21.93 -6.28
C ASP A 26 -0.85 -21.79 -7.47
N SER A 27 -1.59 -20.68 -7.52
CA SER A 27 -2.70 -20.51 -8.48
C SER A 27 -2.53 -19.29 -9.37
N VAL A 28 -2.25 -18.10 -8.81
CA VAL A 28 -2.06 -16.88 -9.60
C VAL A 28 -0.85 -17.00 -10.52
N ARG A 29 0.27 -17.56 -10.04
CA ARG A 29 1.48 -17.78 -10.87
C ARG A 29 1.24 -18.68 -12.07
N LYS A 30 0.27 -19.60 -12.00
CA LYS A 30 -0.07 -20.47 -13.14
C LYS A 30 -0.90 -19.72 -14.19
N VAL A 31 -1.64 -18.69 -13.79
CA VAL A 31 -2.41 -17.83 -14.68
C VAL A 31 -1.53 -16.71 -15.25
N PHE A 32 -0.73 -16.12 -14.38
CA PHE A 32 0.17 -15.02 -14.70
C PHE A 32 1.55 -15.30 -14.09
N PRO A 33 2.49 -15.86 -14.86
CA PRO A 33 3.82 -16.23 -14.39
C PRO A 33 4.63 -15.00 -13.92
N HIS A 34 5.09 -15.04 -12.67
CA HIS A 34 5.94 -14.03 -12.03
C HIS A 34 6.67 -14.70 -10.86
N GLU A 35 7.75 -14.11 -10.36
CA GLU A 35 8.48 -14.65 -9.21
C GLU A 35 8.16 -13.90 -7.92
N ALA A 36 7.91 -12.59 -8.01
CA ALA A 36 7.65 -11.75 -6.86
C ALA A 36 6.47 -10.81 -7.09
N MET A 37 5.77 -10.43 -6.01
CA MET A 37 4.61 -9.55 -6.11
C MET A 37 4.52 -8.60 -4.91
N VAL A 38 4.03 -7.39 -5.17
CA VAL A 38 3.62 -6.41 -4.16
C VAL A 38 2.14 -6.10 -4.35
N CYS A 39 1.38 -6.13 -3.26
CA CYS A 39 -0.02 -5.70 -3.22
C CYS A 39 -0.15 -4.46 -2.34
N GLY A 40 -0.85 -3.45 -2.83
CA GLY A 40 -1.23 -2.27 -2.07
C GLY A 40 -2.75 -2.24 -1.85
N TYR A 41 -3.17 -1.86 -0.65
CA TYR A 41 -4.56 -1.53 -0.33
C TYR A 41 -4.61 -0.14 0.27
N GLY A 42 -5.55 0.67 -0.18
CA GLY A 42 -5.70 2.02 0.32
C GLY A 42 -7.08 2.59 0.07
N ARG A 43 -7.25 3.86 0.45
CA ARG A 43 -8.52 4.57 0.30
C ARG A 43 -8.36 5.80 -0.58
N LYS A 44 -9.38 6.03 -1.39
CA LYS A 44 -9.48 7.22 -2.23
C LYS A 44 -10.11 8.35 -1.42
N TYR A 45 -9.44 9.48 -1.42
CA TYR A 45 -9.95 10.75 -0.88
C TYR A 45 -10.04 11.79 -1.99
N GLY A 46 -10.68 12.92 -1.73
CA GLY A 46 -10.78 14.03 -2.70
C GLY A 46 -9.42 14.61 -3.14
N PHE A 47 -8.38 14.38 -2.35
CA PHE A 47 -7.01 14.89 -2.58
C PHE A 47 -6.02 13.80 -3.03
N GLY A 48 -6.43 12.53 -3.15
CA GLY A 48 -5.53 11.46 -3.58
C GLY A 48 -5.91 10.08 -3.03
N VAL A 49 -4.95 9.16 -3.04
CA VAL A 49 -5.08 7.82 -2.47
C VAL A 49 -4.04 7.63 -1.38
N THR A 50 -4.46 7.02 -0.27
CA THR A 50 -3.52 6.51 0.73
C THR A 50 -3.21 5.05 0.46
N THR A 51 -2.03 4.58 0.81
CA THR A 51 -1.74 3.15 0.90
C THR A 51 -1.76 2.78 2.38
N ASP A 52 -2.83 2.13 2.81
CA ASP A 52 -3.02 1.76 4.20
C ASP A 52 -2.29 0.44 4.53
N PHE A 53 -2.20 -0.47 3.56
CA PHE A 53 -1.54 -1.77 3.70
C PHE A 53 -0.70 -2.12 2.47
N ILE A 54 0.49 -2.66 2.68
CA ILE A 54 1.31 -3.29 1.65
C ILE A 54 1.58 -4.73 2.08
N LEU A 55 1.31 -5.66 1.19
CA LEU A 55 1.63 -7.07 1.33
C LEU A 55 2.61 -7.48 0.23
N THR A 56 3.62 -8.26 0.60
CA THR A 56 4.61 -8.80 -0.34
C THR A 56 4.51 -10.32 -0.43
N VAL A 57 4.73 -10.85 -1.61
CA VAL A 57 4.87 -12.29 -1.87
C VAL A 57 6.19 -12.51 -2.57
N ASP A 58 7.14 -13.14 -1.87
CA ASP A 58 8.49 -13.46 -2.35
C ASP A 58 9.23 -12.25 -2.97
N PHE A 59 8.99 -11.06 -2.42
CA PHE A 59 9.53 -9.79 -2.89
C PHE A 59 10.63 -9.28 -1.95
N PRO A 60 11.74 -8.70 -2.47
CA PRO A 60 12.79 -8.14 -1.64
C PRO A 60 12.28 -6.91 -0.86
N THR A 61 12.06 -7.07 0.43
CA THR A 61 11.52 -6.01 1.31
C THR A 61 12.49 -4.84 1.45
N GLU A 62 13.80 -5.09 1.32
CA GLU A 62 14.86 -4.09 1.34
C GLU A 62 14.69 -3.05 0.24
N TYR A 63 14.12 -3.43 -0.91
CA TYR A 63 13.77 -2.47 -1.95
C TYR A 63 12.70 -1.48 -1.49
N LEU A 64 11.66 -1.95 -0.79
CA LEU A 64 10.63 -1.06 -0.26
C LEU A 64 11.21 -0.08 0.75
N ASP A 65 12.18 -0.52 1.55
CA ASP A 65 12.87 0.35 2.50
C ASP A 65 13.75 1.39 1.80
N SER A 66 14.38 1.02 0.69
CA SER A 66 15.23 1.92 -0.10
C SER A 66 14.46 3.06 -0.80
N ILE A 67 13.16 2.87 -1.04
CA ILE A 67 12.29 3.88 -1.66
C ILE A 67 11.38 4.59 -0.65
N ARG A 68 11.71 4.52 0.65
CA ARG A 68 11.00 5.31 1.66
C ARG A 68 11.45 6.77 1.62
N ASN A 69 10.49 7.66 1.68
CA ASN A 69 10.75 9.08 1.84
C ASN A 69 11.13 9.42 3.31
N GLN A 70 11.49 10.70 3.56
CA GLN A 70 11.85 11.18 4.89
C GLN A 70 10.76 10.98 5.96
N ALA A 71 9.50 10.78 5.55
CA ALA A 71 8.38 10.48 6.44
C ALA A 71 8.22 8.97 6.71
N GLY A 72 9.09 8.12 6.15
CA GLY A 72 9.02 6.66 6.25
C GLY A 72 7.99 6.02 5.32
N MET A 73 7.45 6.79 4.37
CA MET A 73 6.46 6.31 3.42
C MET A 73 7.12 5.74 2.18
N VAL A 74 6.57 4.66 1.62
CA VAL A 74 7.03 4.14 0.32
C VAL A 74 6.69 5.15 -0.78
N ASP A 75 7.70 5.67 -1.43
CA ASP A 75 7.57 6.59 -2.56
C ASP A 75 7.85 5.82 -3.85
N SER A 76 6.80 5.21 -4.40
CA SER A 76 6.91 4.40 -5.61
C SER A 76 6.50 5.19 -6.84
N PRO A 77 7.46 5.52 -7.73
CA PRO A 77 7.12 6.19 -8.99
C PRO A 77 6.21 5.34 -9.89
N VAL A 78 6.29 4.01 -9.78
CA VAL A 78 5.40 3.10 -10.52
C VAL A 78 3.95 3.23 -10.05
N LEU A 79 3.72 3.23 -8.74
CA LEU A 79 2.38 3.42 -8.18
C LEU A 79 1.85 4.81 -8.50
N SER A 80 2.67 5.86 -8.39
CA SER A 80 2.32 7.24 -8.72
C SER A 80 1.90 7.37 -10.19
N HIS A 81 2.69 6.78 -11.08
CA HIS A 81 2.39 6.78 -12.51
C HIS A 81 1.08 6.04 -12.84
N TRP A 82 0.88 4.86 -12.23
CA TRP A 82 -0.39 4.14 -12.39
C TRP A 82 -1.58 4.96 -11.89
N TYR A 83 -1.45 5.55 -10.71
CA TYR A 83 -2.55 6.32 -10.11
C TYR A 83 -2.95 7.52 -10.95
N GLN A 84 -2.00 8.20 -11.58
CA GLN A 84 -2.26 9.35 -12.46
C GLN A 84 -2.94 8.92 -13.76
N ASN A 85 -2.49 7.82 -14.36
CA ASN A 85 -2.91 7.40 -15.71
C ASN A 85 -4.05 6.37 -15.70
N LYS A 86 -4.26 5.63 -14.61
CA LYS A 86 -5.25 4.54 -14.48
C LYS A 86 -5.14 3.50 -15.60
N LYS A 87 -3.92 3.19 -15.99
CA LYS A 87 -3.61 2.22 -17.06
C LYS A 87 -2.55 1.25 -16.57
N PRO A 88 -2.58 -0.01 -17.03
CA PRO A 88 -1.49 -0.95 -16.78
C PRO A 88 -0.14 -0.38 -17.12
N ILE A 89 0.85 -0.67 -16.28
CA ILE A 89 2.24 -0.23 -16.46
C ILE A 89 3.08 -1.45 -16.75
N PHE A 90 4.01 -1.28 -17.67
CA PHE A 90 5.00 -2.28 -18.03
C PHE A 90 6.38 -1.65 -17.98
N TYR A 91 7.33 -2.34 -17.38
CA TYR A 91 8.73 -2.00 -17.44
C TYR A 91 9.54 -3.25 -17.78
N ASP A 92 10.34 -3.14 -18.82
CA ASP A 92 11.34 -4.13 -19.19
C ASP A 92 12.56 -3.35 -19.74
N PRO A 93 13.77 -3.56 -19.18
CA PRO A 93 14.97 -2.87 -19.65
C PRO A 93 15.30 -3.15 -21.12
N LEU A 94 14.75 -4.21 -21.70
CA LEU A 94 14.90 -4.55 -23.11
C LEU A 94 13.94 -3.76 -24.03
N LEU A 95 12.95 -3.08 -23.48
CA LEU A 95 12.05 -2.20 -24.23
C LEU A 95 12.57 -0.77 -24.19
N ASN A 96 12.49 -0.08 -25.33
CA ASN A 96 13.04 1.28 -25.50
C ASN A 96 12.29 2.38 -24.72
N GLU A 97 11.14 2.07 -24.14
CA GLU A 97 10.31 3.03 -23.41
C GLU A 97 10.45 2.80 -21.90
N ASN A 98 11.24 3.65 -21.26
CA ASN A 98 11.31 3.69 -19.80
C ASN A 98 10.72 5.01 -19.29
N PRO A 99 9.53 4.98 -18.64
CA PRO A 99 8.92 6.18 -18.09
C PRO A 99 9.55 6.64 -16.75
N PHE A 100 10.50 5.88 -16.22
CA PHE A 100 11.10 6.10 -14.91
C PHE A 100 12.53 6.64 -15.01
N SER A 101 13.01 7.32 -13.95
CA SER A 101 14.36 7.87 -13.90
C SER A 101 15.45 6.79 -13.90
N ASN A 102 16.66 7.14 -14.37
CA ASN A 102 17.81 6.22 -14.29
C ASN A 102 18.12 5.82 -12.84
N GLN A 103 18.01 6.74 -11.90
CA GLN A 103 18.23 6.47 -10.47
C GLN A 103 17.26 5.42 -9.94
N TRP A 104 15.97 5.50 -10.33
CA TRP A 104 14.99 4.47 -9.96
C TRP A 104 15.38 3.11 -10.53
N ARG A 105 15.77 3.07 -11.81
CA ARG A 105 16.19 1.83 -12.49
C ARG A 105 17.38 1.19 -11.80
N GLU A 106 18.43 1.96 -11.53
CA GLU A 106 19.63 1.48 -10.87
C GLU A 106 19.31 0.89 -9.48
N ASN A 107 18.46 1.56 -8.70
CA ASN A 107 18.02 1.07 -7.41
C ASN A 107 17.17 -0.21 -7.54
N PHE A 108 16.29 -0.28 -8.52
CA PHE A 108 15.44 -1.42 -8.80
C PHE A 108 16.28 -2.66 -9.17
N GLU A 109 17.22 -2.50 -10.08
CA GLU A 109 18.14 -3.57 -10.52
C GLU A 109 19.13 -4.00 -9.42
N ALA A 110 19.60 -3.07 -8.59
CA ALA A 110 20.49 -3.37 -7.47
C ALA A 110 19.85 -4.31 -6.43
N HIS A 111 18.51 -4.32 -6.32
CA HIS A 111 17.77 -5.23 -5.47
C HIS A 111 17.34 -6.53 -6.20
N GLY A 112 17.94 -6.84 -7.35
CA GLY A 112 17.68 -8.06 -8.11
C GLY A 112 16.37 -8.07 -8.90
N LEU A 113 15.67 -6.93 -8.97
CA LEU A 113 14.45 -6.79 -9.76
C LEU A 113 14.82 -6.49 -11.22
N LYS A 114 14.11 -7.11 -12.18
CA LYS A 114 14.48 -7.04 -13.59
C LYS A 114 13.43 -6.32 -14.45
N ASN A 115 12.20 -6.73 -14.29
CA ASN A 115 11.06 -6.18 -15.03
C ASN A 115 9.81 -6.21 -14.15
N LEU A 116 8.78 -5.53 -14.57
CA LEU A 116 7.48 -5.56 -13.89
C LEU A 116 6.31 -5.34 -14.85
N ALA A 117 5.15 -5.83 -14.40
CA ALA A 117 3.85 -5.42 -14.88
C ALA A 117 2.97 -5.07 -13.69
N ALA A 118 2.31 -3.94 -13.73
CA ALA A 118 1.51 -3.46 -12.62
C ALA A 118 0.18 -2.88 -13.08
N ASP A 119 -0.84 -3.09 -12.29
CA ASP A 119 -2.15 -2.48 -12.45
C ASP A 119 -2.89 -2.46 -11.11
N GLY A 120 -4.03 -1.81 -11.08
CA GLY A 120 -4.85 -1.74 -9.87
C GLY A 120 -6.32 -1.53 -10.19
N PHE A 121 -7.10 -1.54 -9.15
CA PHE A 121 -8.54 -1.35 -9.20
C PHE A 121 -8.98 -0.24 -8.26
N VAL A 122 -9.84 0.65 -8.74
CA VAL A 122 -10.44 1.73 -7.95
C VAL A 122 -11.93 1.48 -7.83
N ASP A 123 -12.35 1.02 -6.66
CA ASP A 123 -13.77 0.94 -6.31
C ASP A 123 -14.27 2.33 -5.92
N GLN A 124 -15.02 2.94 -6.84
CA GLN A 124 -15.56 4.29 -6.64
C GLN A 124 -16.65 4.36 -5.56
N LEU A 125 -17.40 3.26 -5.36
CA LEU A 125 -18.51 3.21 -4.42
C LEU A 125 -18.01 3.14 -2.98
N ASN A 126 -17.00 2.28 -2.73
CA ASN A 126 -16.44 2.05 -1.41
C ASN A 126 -15.21 2.91 -1.12
N CYS A 127 -14.80 3.75 -2.08
CA CYS A 127 -13.58 4.57 -1.98
C CYS A 127 -12.32 3.72 -1.69
N ILE A 128 -12.27 2.47 -2.16
CA ILE A 128 -11.16 1.55 -1.99
C ILE A 128 -10.31 1.55 -3.25
N CYS A 129 -9.01 1.49 -3.08
CA CYS A 129 -8.04 1.33 -4.14
C CYS A 129 -7.13 0.15 -3.81
N THR A 130 -6.96 -0.77 -4.74
CA THR A 130 -5.95 -1.83 -4.66
C THR A 130 -4.99 -1.71 -5.83
N TYR A 131 -3.76 -2.12 -5.59
CA TYR A 131 -2.68 -2.07 -6.56
C TYR A 131 -1.88 -3.37 -6.48
N PHE A 132 -1.51 -3.91 -7.65
CA PHE A 132 -0.76 -5.15 -7.77
C PHE A 132 0.40 -4.95 -8.73
N SER A 133 1.61 -5.20 -8.27
CA SER A 133 2.83 -5.13 -9.06
C SER A 133 3.49 -6.51 -9.08
N PHE A 134 3.60 -7.08 -10.25
CA PHE A 134 4.21 -8.39 -10.51
C PHE A 134 5.61 -8.17 -11.06
N HIS A 135 6.58 -8.92 -10.56
CA HIS A 135 7.99 -8.74 -10.86
C HIS A 135 8.63 -10.04 -11.37
N GLN A 136 9.73 -9.90 -12.09
CA GLN A 136 10.49 -11.02 -12.65
C GLN A 136 9.61 -11.91 -13.53
N LEU A 137 8.92 -11.27 -14.47
CA LEU A 137 8.13 -11.95 -15.47
C LEU A 137 9.06 -12.65 -16.49
N PRO A 138 8.71 -13.86 -16.96
CA PRO A 138 9.50 -14.55 -17.99
C PRO A 138 9.46 -13.82 -19.34
N CYS A 139 8.42 -13.03 -19.60
CA CYS A 139 8.26 -12.25 -20.80
C CYS A 139 7.27 -11.09 -20.56
N VAL A 140 7.64 -9.88 -20.98
CA VAL A 140 6.74 -8.72 -20.96
C VAL A 140 6.09 -8.56 -22.32
N ASN A 141 4.91 -9.16 -22.49
CA ASN A 141 4.04 -8.98 -23.66
C ASN A 141 2.82 -8.16 -23.27
N SER A 142 2.82 -6.87 -23.57
CA SER A 142 1.80 -5.93 -23.12
C SER A 142 0.37 -6.32 -23.51
N LEU A 143 0.12 -6.79 -24.71
CA LEU A 143 -1.21 -7.21 -25.15
C LEU A 143 -1.73 -8.43 -24.38
N LYS A 144 -0.88 -9.42 -24.17
CA LYS A 144 -1.23 -10.61 -23.37
C LYS A 144 -1.47 -10.25 -21.93
N ILE A 145 -0.63 -9.38 -21.35
CA ILE A 145 -0.75 -8.91 -19.96
C ILE A 145 -2.03 -8.12 -19.78
N MET A 146 -2.32 -7.14 -20.65
CA MET A 146 -3.56 -6.36 -20.57
C MET A 146 -4.81 -7.25 -20.61
N LYS A 147 -4.82 -8.25 -21.48
CA LYS A 147 -5.93 -9.22 -21.55
C LYS A 147 -6.07 -10.01 -20.25
N THR A 148 -4.94 -10.45 -19.66
CA THR A 148 -4.94 -11.20 -18.39
C THR A 148 -5.36 -10.31 -17.23
N PHE A 149 -4.87 -9.09 -17.17
CA PHE A 149 -5.21 -8.13 -16.13
C PHE A 149 -6.69 -7.76 -16.13
N GLY A 150 -7.33 -7.71 -17.30
CA GLY A 150 -8.76 -7.42 -17.42
C GLY A 150 -9.67 -8.34 -16.58
N TYR A 151 -9.25 -9.57 -16.28
CA TYR A 151 -10.00 -10.49 -15.43
C TYR A 151 -9.30 -10.84 -14.12
N LEU A 152 -7.96 -10.80 -14.09
CA LEU A 152 -7.19 -11.15 -12.90
C LEU A 152 -7.21 -10.04 -11.84
N ILE A 153 -7.05 -8.78 -12.24
CA ILE A 153 -7.00 -7.64 -11.31
C ILE A 153 -8.32 -7.46 -10.53
N PRO A 154 -9.52 -7.52 -11.16
CA PRO A 154 -10.79 -7.49 -10.43
C PRO A 154 -10.92 -8.66 -9.43
N LEU A 155 -10.55 -9.88 -9.82
CA LEU A 155 -10.56 -11.04 -8.93
C LEU A 155 -9.64 -10.82 -7.72
N MET A 156 -8.42 -10.36 -7.96
CA MET A 156 -7.46 -10.08 -6.88
C MET A 156 -7.93 -8.95 -5.97
N HIS A 157 -8.57 -7.91 -6.53
CA HIS A 157 -9.17 -6.84 -5.76
C HIS A 157 -10.18 -7.37 -4.74
N ASP A 158 -11.14 -8.16 -5.19
CA ASP A 158 -12.20 -8.71 -4.33
C ASP A 158 -11.61 -9.55 -3.20
N ILE A 159 -10.66 -10.42 -3.52
CA ILE A 159 -10.04 -11.32 -2.52
C ILE A 159 -9.17 -10.54 -1.56
N TYR A 160 -8.28 -9.69 -2.05
CA TYR A 160 -7.37 -8.91 -1.22
C TYR A 160 -8.13 -7.96 -0.29
N THR A 161 -9.17 -7.29 -0.79
CA THR A 161 -10.05 -6.45 0.03
C THR A 161 -10.72 -7.25 1.14
N ARG A 162 -11.23 -8.45 0.84
CA ARG A 162 -11.84 -9.33 1.83
C ARG A 162 -10.84 -9.79 2.91
N VAL A 163 -9.63 -10.15 2.51
CA VAL A 163 -8.55 -10.53 3.44
C VAL A 163 -8.19 -9.38 4.36
N ILE A 164 -7.99 -8.18 3.80
CA ILE A 164 -7.68 -6.97 4.59
C ILE A 164 -8.81 -6.65 5.58
N HIS A 165 -10.08 -6.71 5.14
CA HIS A 165 -11.21 -6.43 6.03
C HIS A 165 -11.27 -7.42 7.19
N ARG A 166 -11.05 -8.72 6.94
CA ARG A 166 -11.00 -9.73 8.01
C ARG A 166 -9.82 -9.52 8.95
N TYR A 167 -8.64 -9.24 8.38
CA TYR A 167 -7.46 -8.90 9.16
C TYR A 167 -7.75 -7.74 10.11
N MET A 168 -8.34 -6.65 9.60
CA MET A 168 -8.72 -5.50 10.41
C MET A 168 -9.77 -5.80 11.49
N GLN A 169 -10.66 -6.78 11.27
CA GLN A 169 -11.64 -7.20 12.26
C GLN A 169 -11.02 -8.04 13.39
N ASN A 170 -9.98 -8.81 13.07
CA ASN A 170 -9.31 -9.72 14.01
C ASN A 170 -8.19 -9.06 14.82
N ILE A 171 -7.81 -7.82 14.49
CA ILE A 171 -6.87 -7.05 15.29
C ILE A 171 -7.50 -6.71 16.62
N ASP A 172 -6.79 -7.00 17.74
CA ASP A 172 -7.26 -6.68 19.09
C ASP A 172 -7.61 -5.18 19.18
N PRO A 173 -8.71 -4.80 19.85
CA PRO A 173 -9.05 -3.40 20.08
C PRO A 173 -7.91 -2.56 20.69
N ILE A 174 -7.04 -3.17 21.49
CA ILE A 174 -5.84 -2.52 22.05
C ILE A 174 -4.85 -2.17 20.94
N ASP A 175 -4.61 -3.10 20.02
CA ASP A 175 -3.77 -2.86 18.85
C ASP A 175 -4.40 -1.89 17.86
N ARG A 176 -5.74 -1.90 17.72
CA ARG A 176 -6.47 -0.92 16.89
C ARG A 176 -6.30 0.53 17.38
N ASN A 177 -6.12 0.73 18.67
CA ASN A 177 -5.92 2.07 19.23
C ASN A 177 -4.62 2.73 18.76
N PHE A 178 -3.65 1.94 18.29
CA PHE A 178 -2.38 2.44 17.74
C PHE A 178 -2.38 2.58 16.20
N TYR A 179 -3.44 2.14 15.51
CA TYR A 179 -3.56 2.35 14.06
C TYR A 179 -4.12 3.73 13.77
N PHE A 180 -3.23 4.61 13.35
CA PHE A 180 -3.60 5.92 12.86
C PHE A 180 -3.80 5.86 11.35
N SER A 181 -4.90 6.47 10.89
CA SER A 181 -5.02 6.77 9.47
C SER A 181 -3.88 7.70 9.04
N MET A 182 -3.57 7.72 7.76
CA MET A 182 -2.54 8.60 7.21
C MET A 182 -2.72 10.05 7.59
N ARG A 183 -3.95 10.52 7.53
CA ARG A 183 -4.28 11.88 7.92
C ARG A 183 -4.06 12.14 9.40
N GLU A 184 -4.26 11.13 10.24
CA GLU A 184 -3.91 11.20 11.65
C GLU A 184 -2.39 11.23 11.83
N ILE A 185 -1.63 10.41 11.11
CA ILE A 185 -0.15 10.40 11.15
C ILE A 185 0.43 11.76 10.69
N GLU A 186 -0.09 12.34 9.60
CA GLU A 186 0.33 13.67 9.15
C GLU A 186 0.04 14.73 10.23
N ILE A 187 -1.17 14.71 10.79
CA ILE A 187 -1.53 15.63 11.86
C ILE A 187 -0.62 15.45 13.06
N ILE A 188 -0.37 14.21 13.49
CA ILE A 188 0.53 13.88 14.60
C ILE A 188 1.94 14.41 14.33
N LYS A 189 2.46 14.21 13.11
CA LYS A 189 3.77 14.72 12.68
C LYS A 189 3.84 16.24 12.78
N TYR A 190 2.85 16.96 12.26
CA TYR A 190 2.83 18.41 12.36
C TYR A 190 2.64 18.90 13.80
N VAL A 191 1.90 18.15 14.62
CA VAL A 191 1.80 18.40 16.07
C VAL A 191 3.17 18.27 16.72
N SER A 192 3.97 17.25 16.39
CA SER A 192 5.33 17.07 16.93
C SER A 192 6.30 18.16 16.48
N PHE A 193 6.05 18.79 15.34
CA PHE A 193 6.78 19.98 14.88
C PHE A 193 6.25 21.31 15.46
N GLY A 194 5.32 21.27 16.41
CA GLY A 194 4.78 22.44 17.08
C GLY A 194 3.82 23.29 16.23
N LYS A 195 3.35 22.78 15.07
CA LYS A 195 2.44 23.51 14.18
C LYS A 195 1.07 23.72 14.82
N SER A 196 0.47 24.91 14.69
CA SER A 196 -0.90 25.18 15.17
C SER A 196 -1.95 24.40 14.37
N ASN A 197 -3.20 24.34 14.86
CA ASN A 197 -4.29 23.73 14.09
C ASN A 197 -4.55 24.47 12.78
N TYR A 198 -4.40 25.79 12.81
CA TYR A 198 -4.51 26.63 11.61
C TYR A 198 -3.43 26.28 10.58
N ASP A 199 -2.15 26.21 11.00
CA ASP A 199 -1.05 25.83 10.09
C ASP A 199 -1.26 24.46 9.49
N ILE A 200 -1.69 23.48 10.32
CA ILE A 200 -2.00 22.12 9.87
C ILE A 200 -3.17 22.13 8.88
N ALA A 201 -4.20 22.91 9.15
CA ALA A 201 -5.34 23.06 8.25
C ALA A 201 -4.90 23.60 6.88
N CYS A 202 -4.09 24.67 6.87
CA CYS A 202 -3.51 25.22 5.64
C CYS A 202 -2.65 24.22 4.88
N LEU A 203 -1.72 23.53 5.58
CA LEU A 203 -0.81 22.56 4.98
C LEU A 203 -1.56 21.34 4.40
N LEU A 204 -2.65 20.94 5.01
CA LEU A 204 -3.40 19.74 4.64
C LEU A 204 -4.66 20.03 3.80
N GLY A 205 -4.95 21.28 3.49
CA GLY A 205 -6.17 21.68 2.77
C GLY A 205 -7.46 21.29 3.51
N LEU A 206 -7.48 21.44 4.85
CA LEU A 206 -8.61 21.10 5.72
C LEU A 206 -9.17 22.36 6.40
N ALA A 207 -10.40 22.26 6.92
CA ALA A 207 -10.89 23.25 7.88
C ALA A 207 -10.22 23.07 9.25
N GLU A 208 -9.93 24.14 9.96
CA GLU A 208 -9.31 24.11 11.29
C GLU A 208 -10.12 23.29 12.30
N SER A 209 -11.45 23.38 12.23
CA SER A 209 -12.38 22.56 13.03
C SER A 209 -12.18 21.05 12.78
N THR A 210 -11.92 20.67 11.52
CA THR A 210 -11.63 19.28 11.15
C THR A 210 -10.33 18.81 11.79
N VAL A 211 -9.27 19.62 11.76
CA VAL A 211 -7.99 19.33 12.41
C VAL A 211 -8.17 19.19 13.91
N LYS A 212 -8.89 20.11 14.55
CA LYS A 212 -9.21 20.06 15.99
C LYS A 212 -9.91 18.75 16.36
N ASN A 213 -10.96 18.37 15.62
CA ASN A 213 -11.70 17.15 15.88
C ASN A 213 -10.84 15.87 15.68
N ARG A 214 -9.94 15.89 14.69
CA ARG A 214 -9.01 14.76 14.47
C ARG A 214 -7.98 14.66 15.59
N ILE A 215 -7.42 15.78 16.04
CA ILE A 215 -6.48 15.81 17.19
C ILE A 215 -7.18 15.26 18.44
N SER A 216 -8.42 15.64 18.72
CA SER A 216 -9.19 15.09 19.85
C SER A 216 -9.27 13.58 19.77
N ARG A 217 -9.67 13.02 18.62
CA ARG A 217 -9.71 11.56 18.41
C ARG A 217 -8.35 10.88 18.54
N ILE A 218 -7.28 11.54 18.11
CA ILE A 218 -5.92 11.04 18.26
C ILE A 218 -5.53 10.99 19.74
N LEU A 219 -5.84 12.03 20.50
CA LEU A 219 -5.62 12.07 21.94
C LEU A 219 -6.37 10.93 22.65
N ASP A 220 -7.64 10.72 22.31
CA ASP A 220 -8.45 9.60 22.82
C ASP A 220 -7.82 8.24 22.50
N LYS A 221 -7.34 8.05 21.26
CA LYS A 221 -6.66 6.82 20.83
C LYS A 221 -5.33 6.57 21.55
N THR A 222 -4.57 7.62 21.83
CA THR A 222 -3.24 7.52 22.45
C THR A 222 -3.28 7.53 23.97
N GLY A 223 -4.42 7.86 24.56
CA GLY A 223 -4.53 8.11 26.00
C GLY A 223 -3.78 9.38 26.46
N CYS A 224 -3.36 10.21 25.51
CA CYS A 224 -2.67 11.47 25.84
C CYS A 224 -3.66 12.54 26.27
N ASN A 225 -3.37 13.20 27.39
CA ASN A 225 -4.26 14.23 27.95
C ASN A 225 -4.19 15.58 27.19
N ASN A 226 -3.14 15.82 26.43
CA ASN A 226 -2.94 17.09 25.73
C ASN A 226 -1.98 16.96 24.55
N ARG A 227 -1.87 18.05 23.78
CA ARG A 227 -1.02 18.14 22.59
C ARG A 227 0.47 17.91 22.86
N ALA A 228 0.98 18.37 24.00
CA ALA A 228 2.38 18.17 24.39
C ALA A 228 2.65 16.68 24.72
N GLY A 229 1.69 16.02 25.39
CA GLY A 229 1.72 14.58 25.62
C GLY A 229 1.76 13.78 24.33
N LEU A 230 0.99 14.20 23.32
CA LEU A 230 1.01 13.56 22.00
C LEU A 230 2.36 13.72 21.28
N ALA A 231 2.99 14.88 21.37
CA ALA A 231 4.33 15.10 20.81
C ALA A 231 5.39 14.22 21.51
N SER A 232 5.31 14.10 22.84
CA SER A 232 6.18 13.22 23.65
C SER A 232 5.91 11.74 23.37
N PHE A 233 4.65 11.34 23.22
CA PHE A 233 4.24 9.98 22.88
C PHE A 233 4.92 9.50 21.60
N LEU A 234 4.97 10.34 20.56
CA LEU A 234 5.68 10.02 19.32
C LEU A 234 7.18 9.83 19.52
N HIS A 235 7.79 10.68 20.34
CA HIS A 235 9.22 10.63 20.59
C HIS A 235 9.60 9.34 21.33
N LEU A 236 8.82 8.96 22.32
CA LEU A 236 9.01 7.76 23.13
C LEU A 236 8.66 6.45 22.39
N ASN A 237 7.73 6.51 21.46
CA ASN A 237 7.27 5.34 20.70
C ASN A 237 7.80 5.31 19.26
N LYS A 238 8.83 6.08 18.94
CA LYS A 238 9.39 6.19 17.59
C LYS A 238 9.78 4.83 17.00
N ASP A 239 10.32 3.94 17.83
CA ASP A 239 10.71 2.59 17.44
C ASP A 239 9.50 1.63 17.42
N ASN A 240 8.53 1.80 18.30
CA ASN A 240 7.25 1.09 18.26
C ASN A 240 6.37 1.52 17.07
N PHE A 241 6.41 2.81 16.71
CA PHE A 241 5.82 3.29 15.44
C PHE A 241 6.53 2.69 14.20
N ARG A 242 7.82 2.36 14.31
CA ARG A 242 8.55 1.61 13.30
C ARG A 242 8.30 0.10 13.39
N GLN A 243 8.19 -0.48 14.58
CA GLN A 243 8.05 -1.93 14.79
C GLN A 243 6.61 -2.42 14.70
N ASN A 244 5.60 -1.67 15.14
CA ASN A 244 4.18 -2.02 14.97
C ASN A 244 3.65 -1.80 13.54
N ASN A 245 4.46 -1.17 12.69
CA ASN A 245 4.26 -1.18 11.23
C ASN A 245 4.82 -2.45 10.57
N LEU A 246 5.43 -3.34 11.35
CA LEU A 246 6.01 -4.61 10.95
C LEU A 246 5.37 -5.73 11.79
N THR A 247 4.09 -5.98 11.61
CA THR A 247 3.68 -7.38 11.65
C THR A 247 4.37 -8.03 10.45
N ASN A 248 4.99 -9.19 10.63
CA ASN A 248 5.76 -9.90 9.57
C ASN A 248 4.97 -10.07 8.24
N ASP A 249 3.69 -9.72 8.21
CA ASP A 249 2.75 -9.92 7.12
C ASP A 249 2.38 -8.66 6.35
N PHE A 250 2.38 -7.46 6.99
CA PHE A 250 2.00 -6.21 6.36
C PHE A 250 3.00 -5.08 6.63
N ILE A 251 3.37 -4.39 5.58
CA ILE A 251 4.14 -3.15 5.65
C ILE A 251 3.14 -2.00 5.60
N PHE A 252 2.92 -1.34 6.74
CA PHE A 252 2.13 -0.12 6.78
C PHE A 252 2.92 1.02 6.14
N THR A 253 2.43 1.49 5.02
CA THR A 253 3.08 2.60 4.33
C THR A 253 2.05 3.53 3.75
N PRO A 254 2.00 4.73 4.27
CA PRO A 254 1.22 5.77 3.67
C PRO A 254 1.89 6.35 2.44
N LEU A 255 1.22 6.23 1.30
CA LEU A 255 1.53 7.01 0.12
C LEU A 255 0.48 8.13 -0.01
N ILE A 256 0.93 9.38 -0.08
CA ILE A 256 0.12 10.50 -0.55
C ILE A 256 0.56 10.76 -1.98
N LEU A 257 -0.34 10.52 -2.92
CA LEU A 257 -0.19 10.89 -4.31
C LEU A 257 -0.95 12.18 -4.57
#